data_e25fb71498c4a6b13cd5f679a0303177
#
_entry.id   e25fb71498c4a6b13cd5f679a0303177
#
_cell.length_a   1.000
_cell.length_b   1.000
_cell.length_c   1.000
_cell.angle_alpha   90.00
_cell.angle_beta   90.00
_cell.angle_gamma   90.00
#
_symmetry.space_group_name_H-M   'P 1'
#
loop_
_entity.id
_entity.type
_entity.pdbx_description
1 polymer ?
#
loop_
_entity_poly.entity_id
_entity_poly.type
_entity_poly.pdbx_seq_one_letter_code
_entity_poly.pdbx_strand_id
1 'polypeptide(L)'
;PLYGSGAVMMLWVSLPVRDSLPLVYISGFIAATALEYVTGAVMERLFKVRYWDYSSQPFQLHGYICLSSSIAWGFLTILMTDVIHEPIARTVLAVPPVILLICDFVISVLFTADAYESIKAALALGHTLEAMTKLKADIEELQSKIELLREEAIERGALTREETAEKLAAAQAEAARRLAAVRSDAEERLATARA
;
A
#
# COMPACT_ATOMS: atom_id res chain seq x y z
N PRO A 1 -0.40 8.08 10.27
CA PRO A 1 -1.77 8.13 10.80
C PRO A 1 -2.23 6.80 11.37
N LEU A 2 -1.97 5.66 10.69
CA LEU A 2 -2.47 4.33 11.08
C LEU A 2 -2.12 3.93 12.51
N TYR A 3 -0.85 4.05 12.90
CA TYR A 3 -0.42 3.68 14.26
C TYR A 3 -1.04 4.57 15.34
N GLY A 4 -1.22 5.88 15.06
CA GLY A 4 -1.91 6.78 15.98
C GLY A 4 -3.38 6.43 16.14
N SER A 5 -4.09 6.17 15.04
CA SER A 5 -5.48 5.70 15.06
C SER A 5 -5.61 4.36 15.80
N GLY A 6 -4.64 3.45 15.58
CA GLY A 6 -4.57 2.16 16.28
C GLY A 6 -4.40 2.34 17.78
N ALA A 7 -3.50 3.21 18.22
CA ALA A 7 -3.29 3.49 19.64
C ALA A 7 -4.55 4.05 20.30
N VAL A 8 -5.23 5.02 19.67
CA VAL A 8 -6.48 5.58 20.18
C VAL A 8 -7.57 4.52 20.25
N MET A 9 -7.71 3.68 19.23
CA MET A 9 -8.69 2.60 19.20
C MET A 9 -8.42 1.56 20.29
N MET A 10 -7.15 1.15 20.47
CA MET A 10 -6.76 0.22 21.54
C MET A 10 -7.16 0.76 22.90
N LEU A 11 -6.84 2.02 23.20
CA LEU A 11 -7.22 2.66 24.47
C LEU A 11 -8.74 2.77 24.61
N TRP A 12 -9.44 3.12 23.55
CA TRP A 12 -10.90 3.27 23.59
C TRP A 12 -11.63 1.97 23.95
N VAL A 13 -11.15 0.82 23.43
CA VAL A 13 -11.76 -0.49 23.72
C VAL A 13 -11.26 -1.12 25.03
N SER A 14 -10.03 -0.80 25.46
CA SER A 14 -9.39 -1.44 26.61
C SER A 14 -9.61 -0.71 27.94
N LEU A 15 -9.66 0.63 27.95
CA LEU A 15 -9.84 1.41 29.17
C LEU A 15 -11.12 1.06 29.96
N PRO A 16 -12.30 0.81 29.32
CA PRO A 16 -13.50 0.40 30.06
C PRO A 16 -13.38 -0.95 30.77
N VAL A 17 -12.44 -1.79 30.34
CA VAL A 17 -12.24 -3.16 30.86
C VAL A 17 -10.87 -3.35 31.49
N ARG A 18 -10.19 -2.25 31.85
CA ARG A 18 -8.80 -2.23 32.35
C ARG A 18 -8.57 -3.07 33.61
N ASP A 19 -9.61 -3.36 34.37
CA ASP A 19 -9.51 -4.14 35.61
C ASP A 19 -9.31 -5.64 35.34
N SER A 20 -9.40 -6.08 34.08
CA SER A 20 -9.24 -7.46 33.66
C SER A 20 -8.28 -7.59 32.49
N LEU A 21 -7.03 -8.03 32.77
CA LEU A 21 -6.01 -8.26 31.74
C LEU A 21 -6.49 -9.15 30.57
N PRO A 22 -7.24 -10.26 30.80
CA PRO A 22 -7.77 -11.05 29.69
C PRO A 22 -8.73 -10.26 28.79
N LEU A 23 -9.57 -9.38 29.37
CA LEU A 23 -10.48 -8.56 28.58
C LEU A 23 -9.75 -7.46 27.82
N VAL A 24 -8.74 -6.85 28.42
CA VAL A 24 -7.84 -5.90 27.72
C VAL A 24 -7.18 -6.57 26.52
N TYR A 25 -6.62 -7.76 26.72
CA TYR A 25 -6.00 -8.54 25.64
C TYR A 25 -6.99 -8.84 24.50
N ILE A 26 -8.16 -9.41 24.83
CA ILE A 26 -9.16 -9.83 23.84
C ILE A 26 -9.74 -8.62 23.09
N SER A 27 -10.04 -7.53 23.79
CA SER A 27 -10.57 -6.32 23.18
C SER A 27 -9.57 -5.73 22.17
N GLY A 28 -8.30 -5.67 22.54
CA GLY A 28 -7.23 -5.20 21.65
C GLY A 28 -6.97 -6.13 20.48
N PHE A 29 -6.92 -7.45 20.74
CA PHE A 29 -6.77 -8.47 19.70
C PHE A 29 -7.86 -8.29 18.62
N ILE A 30 -9.13 -8.17 19.00
CA ILE A 30 -10.23 -8.06 18.05
C ILE A 30 -10.21 -6.70 17.35
N ALA A 31 -10.14 -5.60 18.12
CA ALA A 31 -10.26 -4.25 17.56
C ALA A 31 -9.08 -3.89 16.65
N ALA A 32 -7.84 -4.17 17.07
CA ALA A 32 -6.68 -3.87 16.25
C ALA A 32 -6.59 -4.74 15.00
N THR A 33 -6.94 -6.03 15.11
CA THR A 33 -7.02 -6.93 13.93
C THR A 33 -8.09 -6.45 12.93
N ALA A 34 -9.25 -6.02 13.42
CA ALA A 34 -10.30 -5.45 12.56
C ALA A 34 -9.82 -4.16 11.86
N LEU A 35 -9.15 -3.27 12.60
CA LEU A 35 -8.57 -2.05 12.04
C LEU A 35 -7.50 -2.35 10.99
N GLU A 36 -6.59 -3.29 11.27
CA GLU A 36 -5.54 -3.72 10.35
C GLU A 36 -6.14 -4.28 9.05
N TYR A 37 -7.16 -5.14 9.16
CA TYR A 37 -7.86 -5.70 8.00
C TYR A 37 -8.54 -4.62 7.16
N VAL A 38 -9.35 -3.77 7.79
CA VAL A 38 -10.08 -2.70 7.09
C VAL A 38 -9.10 -1.73 6.42
N THR A 39 -8.05 -1.35 7.12
CA THR A 39 -7.02 -0.45 6.57
C THR A 39 -6.30 -1.08 5.39
N GLY A 40 -5.87 -2.34 5.49
CA GLY A 40 -5.23 -3.05 4.39
C GLY A 40 -6.12 -3.12 3.14
N ALA A 41 -7.40 -3.48 3.32
CA ALA A 41 -8.36 -3.57 2.23
C ALA A 41 -8.67 -2.20 1.59
N VAL A 42 -8.82 -1.15 2.40
CA VAL A 42 -9.08 0.21 1.92
C VAL A 42 -7.87 0.77 1.18
N MET A 43 -6.67 0.61 1.73
CA MET A 43 -5.43 1.10 1.13
C MET A 43 -5.16 0.42 -0.23
N GLU A 44 -5.33 -0.90 -0.32
CA GLU A 44 -5.17 -1.61 -1.60
C GLU A 44 -6.20 -1.18 -2.63
N ARG A 45 -7.46 -0.93 -2.22
CA ARG A 45 -8.49 -0.44 -3.15
C ARG A 45 -8.24 0.97 -3.65
N LEU A 46 -7.81 1.88 -2.76
CA LEU A 46 -7.62 3.29 -3.10
C LEU A 46 -6.32 3.54 -3.86
N PHE A 47 -5.24 2.95 -3.39
CA PHE A 47 -3.90 3.25 -3.91
C PHE A 47 -3.36 2.17 -4.85
N LYS A 48 -4.08 1.03 -5.01
CA LYS A 48 -3.65 -0.11 -5.84
C LYS A 48 -2.29 -0.69 -5.42
N VAL A 49 -1.89 -0.43 -4.18
CA VAL A 49 -0.63 -0.87 -3.59
C VAL A 49 -0.91 -1.58 -2.28
N ARG A 50 -0.28 -2.73 -2.09
CA ARG A 50 -0.30 -3.47 -0.83
C ARG A 50 0.90 -3.03 0.01
N TYR A 51 0.64 -2.40 1.17
CA TYR A 51 1.68 -1.87 2.05
C TYR A 51 2.34 -2.94 2.91
N TRP A 52 1.61 -4.04 3.16
CA TRP A 52 2.12 -5.26 3.81
C TRP A 52 1.38 -6.47 3.22
N ASP A 53 2.02 -7.63 3.29
CA ASP A 53 1.44 -8.86 2.76
C ASP A 53 1.80 -10.05 3.64
N TYR A 54 0.78 -10.61 4.30
CA TYR A 54 0.89 -11.80 5.13
C TYR A 54 0.51 -13.09 4.39
N SER A 55 0.40 -13.09 3.07
CA SER A 55 -0.05 -14.25 2.29
C SER A 55 0.82 -15.50 2.52
N SER A 56 2.08 -15.32 2.89
CA SER A 56 3.00 -16.42 3.24
C SER A 56 2.88 -16.91 4.69
N GLN A 57 2.10 -16.23 5.53
CA GLN A 57 1.98 -16.57 6.95
C GLN A 57 0.84 -17.56 7.20
N PRO A 58 0.96 -18.46 8.21
CA PRO A 58 -0.12 -19.35 8.59
C PRO A 58 -1.30 -18.58 9.20
N PHE A 59 -2.53 -19.11 8.98
CA PHE A 59 -3.78 -18.50 9.46
C PHE A 59 -3.94 -17.03 9.07
N GLN A 60 -3.61 -16.71 7.82
CA GLN A 60 -3.83 -15.38 7.25
C GLN A 60 -5.23 -15.27 6.63
N LEU A 61 -5.73 -14.05 6.52
CA LEU A 61 -6.97 -13.73 5.82
C LEU A 61 -6.71 -12.65 4.76
N HIS A 62 -6.83 -13.04 3.49
CA HIS A 62 -6.59 -12.20 2.29
C HIS A 62 -5.21 -11.50 2.26
N GLY A 63 -4.24 -11.97 3.05
CA GLY A 63 -2.93 -11.34 3.20
C GLY A 63 -2.93 -10.03 4.00
N TYR A 64 -4.09 -9.55 4.47
CA TYR A 64 -4.17 -8.32 5.26
C TYR A 64 -3.87 -8.51 6.73
N ILE A 65 -4.22 -9.67 7.29
CA ILE A 65 -4.01 -10.04 8.69
C ILE A 65 -3.50 -11.48 8.79
N CYS A 66 -2.83 -11.81 9.90
CA CYS A 66 -2.47 -13.17 10.26
C CYS A 66 -2.60 -13.38 11.76
N LEU A 67 -2.65 -14.64 12.19
CA LEU A 67 -2.82 -14.96 13.62
C LEU A 67 -1.68 -14.41 14.48
N SER A 68 -0.45 -14.44 13.99
CA SER A 68 0.73 -13.94 14.74
C SER A 68 0.67 -12.43 14.95
N SER A 69 0.27 -11.63 13.95
CA SER A 69 0.07 -10.19 14.11
C SER A 69 -1.06 -9.88 15.08
N SER A 70 -2.18 -10.61 14.99
CA SER A 70 -3.33 -10.45 15.89
C SER A 70 -2.98 -10.74 17.35
N ILE A 71 -2.19 -11.80 17.61
CA ILE A 71 -1.67 -12.12 18.94
C ILE A 71 -0.79 -10.97 19.47
N ALA A 72 0.10 -10.44 18.62
CA ALA A 72 0.99 -9.33 18.99
C ALA A 72 0.17 -8.06 19.33
N TRP A 73 -0.91 -7.77 18.60
CA TRP A 73 -1.81 -6.64 18.89
C TRP A 73 -2.45 -6.74 20.28
N GLY A 74 -2.86 -7.95 20.71
CA GLY A 74 -3.38 -8.16 22.05
C GLY A 74 -2.36 -7.81 23.13
N PHE A 75 -1.11 -8.26 23.01
CA PHE A 75 -0.04 -7.89 23.96
C PHE A 75 0.32 -6.40 23.89
N LEU A 76 0.35 -5.82 22.69
CA LEU A 76 0.62 -4.40 22.53
C LEU A 76 -0.48 -3.55 23.17
N THR A 77 -1.73 -4.02 23.17
CA THR A 77 -2.83 -3.33 23.85
C THR A 77 -2.64 -3.31 25.36
N ILE A 78 -2.20 -4.42 25.97
CA ILE A 78 -1.85 -4.45 27.40
C ILE A 78 -0.73 -3.43 27.68
N LEU A 79 0.36 -3.48 26.91
CA LEU A 79 1.49 -2.54 27.06
C LEU A 79 1.02 -1.10 26.94
N MET A 80 0.17 -0.81 25.94
CA MET A 80 -0.35 0.53 25.71
C MET A 80 -1.24 1.00 26.87
N THR A 81 -2.12 0.15 27.40
CA THR A 81 -3.09 0.50 28.42
C THR A 81 -2.45 0.66 29.80
N ASP A 82 -1.60 -0.30 30.19
CA ASP A 82 -1.10 -0.36 31.58
C ASP A 82 0.24 0.35 31.78
N VAL A 83 1.06 0.46 30.72
CA VAL A 83 2.41 1.01 30.84
C VAL A 83 2.56 2.38 30.18
N ILE A 84 2.09 2.50 28.92
CA ILE A 84 2.36 3.70 28.11
C ILE A 84 1.33 4.80 28.38
N HIS A 85 0.05 4.45 28.51
CA HIS A 85 -1.03 5.44 28.61
C HIS A 85 -0.91 6.32 29.86
N GLU A 86 -0.67 5.73 31.02
CA GLU A 86 -0.67 6.46 32.30
C GLU A 86 0.34 7.61 32.38
N PRO A 87 1.64 7.41 32.05
CA PRO A 87 2.60 8.52 32.07
C PRO A 87 2.29 9.60 31.01
N ILE A 88 1.79 9.21 29.85
CA ILE A 88 1.38 10.16 28.80
C ILE A 88 0.17 10.98 29.29
N ALA A 89 -0.86 10.32 29.82
CA ALA A 89 -2.06 10.99 30.33
C ALA A 89 -1.71 11.99 31.43
N ARG A 90 -0.85 11.61 32.40
CA ARG A 90 -0.39 12.52 33.47
C ARG A 90 0.34 13.74 32.89
N THR A 91 1.20 13.54 31.91
CA THR A 91 1.96 14.64 31.28
C THR A 91 1.02 15.59 30.54
N VAL A 92 0.10 15.05 29.74
CA VAL A 92 -0.86 15.85 28.97
C VAL A 92 -1.82 16.62 29.88
N LEU A 93 -2.35 15.96 30.91
CA LEU A 93 -3.28 16.59 31.86
C LEU A 93 -2.62 17.66 32.75
N ALA A 94 -1.30 17.66 32.89
CA ALA A 94 -0.55 18.70 33.58
C ALA A 94 -0.41 20.00 32.77
N VAL A 95 -0.64 19.97 31.46
CA VAL A 95 -0.54 21.16 30.59
C VAL A 95 -1.87 21.94 30.61
N PRO A 96 -1.81 23.28 30.70
CA PRO A 96 -3.01 24.12 30.65
C PRO A 96 -3.84 23.84 29.37
N PRO A 97 -5.19 23.72 29.49
CA PRO A 97 -6.05 23.36 28.36
C PRO A 97 -5.93 24.27 27.13
N VAL A 98 -5.67 25.56 27.36
CA VAL A 98 -5.49 26.54 26.27
C VAL A 98 -4.26 26.21 25.43
N ILE A 99 -3.15 25.80 26.07
CA ILE A 99 -1.92 25.41 25.38
C ILE A 99 -2.17 24.15 24.58
N LEU A 100 -2.86 23.15 25.16
CA LEU A 100 -3.23 21.91 24.46
C LEU A 100 -4.08 22.22 23.22
N LEU A 101 -5.08 23.11 23.34
CA LEU A 101 -5.93 23.48 22.21
C LEU A 101 -5.14 24.14 21.07
N ILE A 102 -4.20 25.03 21.41
CA ILE A 102 -3.34 25.68 20.41
C ILE A 102 -2.44 24.65 19.73
N CYS A 103 -1.81 23.76 20.50
CA CYS A 103 -0.96 22.70 19.97
C CYS A 103 -1.75 21.74 19.07
N ASP A 104 -2.93 21.32 19.49
CA ASP A 104 -3.81 20.44 18.73
C ASP A 104 -4.24 21.08 17.41
N PHE A 105 -4.62 22.35 17.44
CA PHE A 105 -4.96 23.11 16.23
C PHE A 105 -3.78 23.17 15.23
N VAL A 106 -2.58 23.55 15.72
CA VAL A 106 -1.38 23.65 14.87
C VAL A 106 -1.03 22.28 14.28
N ILE A 107 -1.00 21.23 15.12
CA ILE A 107 -0.70 19.85 14.67
C ILE A 107 -1.76 19.40 13.67
N SER A 108 -3.03 19.65 13.90
CA SER A 108 -4.12 19.27 13.00
C SER A 108 -4.01 19.94 11.62
N VAL A 109 -3.64 21.23 11.58
CA VAL A 109 -3.42 21.94 10.30
C VAL A 109 -2.23 21.34 9.55
N LEU A 110 -1.09 21.16 10.22
CA LEU A 110 0.11 20.57 9.62
C LEU A 110 -0.15 19.13 9.13
N PHE A 111 -0.82 18.34 9.96
CA PHE A 111 -1.18 16.95 9.61
C PHE A 111 -2.12 16.88 8.41
N THR A 112 -3.11 17.78 8.33
CA THR A 112 -4.06 17.82 7.21
C THR A 112 -3.34 18.18 5.91
N ALA A 113 -2.41 19.14 5.95
CA ALA A 113 -1.59 19.51 4.81
C ALA A 113 -0.70 18.34 4.35
N ASP A 114 0.01 17.69 5.30
CA ASP A 114 0.86 16.53 5.02
C ASP A 114 0.04 15.34 4.47
N ALA A 115 -1.12 15.07 5.07
CA ALA A 115 -2.01 13.99 4.62
C ALA A 115 -2.52 14.25 3.18
N TYR A 116 -2.86 15.49 2.84
CA TYR A 116 -3.29 15.87 1.50
C TYR A 116 -2.19 15.60 0.47
N GLU A 117 -0.96 16.05 0.71
CA GLU A 117 0.17 15.82 -0.18
C GLU A 117 0.53 14.33 -0.27
N SER A 118 0.51 13.62 0.85
CA SER A 118 0.77 12.17 0.91
C SER A 118 -0.27 11.36 0.11
N ILE A 119 -1.55 11.69 0.21
CA ILE A 119 -2.62 11.03 -0.54
C ILE A 119 -2.46 11.31 -2.05
N LYS A 120 -2.21 12.57 -2.42
CA LYS A 120 -1.97 12.97 -3.82
C LYS A 120 -0.79 12.20 -4.42
N ALA A 121 0.32 12.12 -3.70
CA ALA A 121 1.49 11.36 -4.14
C ALA A 121 1.21 9.85 -4.25
N ALA A 122 0.50 9.27 -3.29
CA ALA A 122 0.16 7.84 -3.31
C ALA A 122 -0.79 7.48 -4.46
N LEU A 123 -1.77 8.33 -4.78
CA LEU A 123 -2.65 8.13 -5.92
C LEU A 123 -1.88 8.23 -7.26
N ALA A 124 -0.98 9.20 -7.40
CA ALA A 124 -0.13 9.31 -8.58
C ALA A 124 0.76 8.08 -8.77
N LEU A 125 1.33 7.55 -7.68
CA LEU A 125 2.14 6.32 -7.70
C LEU A 125 1.28 5.10 -8.11
N GLY A 126 0.07 4.97 -7.58
CA GLY A 126 -0.86 3.89 -7.91
C GLY A 126 -1.17 3.83 -9.41
N HIS A 127 -1.48 4.97 -10.02
CA HIS A 127 -1.70 5.06 -11.46
C HIS A 127 -0.47 4.71 -12.30
N THR A 128 0.72 5.11 -11.83
CA THR A 128 1.98 4.78 -12.51
C THR A 128 2.26 3.28 -12.47
N LEU A 129 2.04 2.63 -11.32
CA LEU A 129 2.21 1.19 -11.18
C LEU A 129 1.21 0.39 -12.03
N GLU A 130 -0.05 0.84 -12.11
CA GLU A 130 -1.05 0.21 -12.98
C GLU A 130 -0.65 0.31 -14.47
N ALA A 131 -0.16 1.47 -14.90
CA ALA A 131 0.37 1.66 -16.26
C ALA A 131 1.58 0.77 -16.54
N MET A 132 2.51 0.63 -15.59
CA MET A 132 3.67 -0.26 -15.72
C MET A 132 3.27 -1.73 -15.78
N THR A 133 2.28 -2.16 -15.00
CA THR A 133 1.78 -3.55 -15.02
C THR A 133 1.13 -3.87 -16.35
N LYS A 134 0.34 -2.95 -16.90
CA LYS A 134 -0.26 -3.09 -18.23
C LYS A 134 0.81 -3.17 -19.31
N LEU A 135 1.82 -2.30 -19.26
CA LEU A 135 2.93 -2.33 -20.19
C LEU A 135 3.68 -3.67 -20.16
N LYS A 136 3.92 -4.21 -18.95
CA LYS A 136 4.56 -5.52 -18.82
C LYS A 136 3.75 -6.62 -19.51
N ALA A 137 2.43 -6.64 -19.33
CA ALA A 137 1.55 -7.57 -20.00
C ALA A 137 1.57 -7.40 -21.54
N ASP A 138 1.56 -6.16 -22.04
CA ASP A 138 1.67 -5.87 -23.47
C ASP A 138 3.01 -6.35 -24.06
N ILE A 139 4.10 -6.21 -23.31
CA ILE A 139 5.43 -6.72 -23.72
C ILE A 139 5.44 -8.24 -23.76
N GLU A 140 4.89 -8.92 -22.76
CA GLU A 140 4.80 -10.38 -22.73
C GLU A 140 3.95 -10.91 -23.91
N GLU A 141 2.84 -10.24 -24.24
CA GLU A 141 2.02 -10.57 -25.41
C GLU A 141 2.80 -10.39 -26.72
N LEU A 142 3.54 -9.29 -26.86
CA LEU A 142 4.37 -9.07 -28.04
C LEU A 142 5.50 -10.08 -28.19
N GLN A 143 6.13 -10.46 -27.09
CA GLN A 143 7.15 -11.53 -27.10
C GLN A 143 6.59 -12.87 -27.54
N SER A 144 5.40 -13.24 -27.03
CA SER A 144 4.69 -14.46 -27.46
C SER A 144 4.35 -14.43 -28.94
N LYS A 145 3.87 -13.29 -29.47
CA LYS A 145 3.61 -13.15 -30.92
C LYS A 145 4.88 -13.25 -31.76
N ILE A 146 5.99 -12.70 -31.31
CA ILE A 146 7.30 -12.80 -31.99
C ILE A 146 7.75 -14.26 -32.04
N GLU A 147 7.58 -15.01 -30.94
CA GLU A 147 7.93 -16.43 -30.89
C GLU A 147 7.09 -17.27 -31.85
N LEU A 148 5.75 -17.08 -31.88
CA LEU A 148 4.85 -17.72 -32.81
C LEU A 148 5.21 -17.43 -34.29
N LEU A 149 5.49 -16.18 -34.64
CA LEU A 149 5.90 -15.80 -35.98
C LEU A 149 7.25 -16.44 -36.37
N ARG A 150 8.14 -16.63 -35.42
CA ARG A 150 9.42 -17.29 -35.62
C ARG A 150 9.22 -18.80 -35.89
N GLU A 151 8.36 -19.46 -35.14
CA GLU A 151 8.02 -20.87 -35.34
C GLU A 151 7.34 -21.09 -36.69
N GLU A 152 6.36 -20.25 -37.05
CA GLU A 152 5.71 -20.32 -38.38
C GLU A 152 6.69 -20.08 -39.53
N ALA A 153 7.68 -19.21 -39.36
CA ALA A 153 8.71 -18.96 -40.37
C ALA A 153 9.65 -20.13 -40.54
N ILE A 154 9.94 -20.86 -39.47
CA ILE A 154 10.76 -22.07 -39.50
C ILE A 154 9.99 -23.25 -40.17
N GLU A 155 8.70 -23.43 -39.81
CA GLU A 155 7.88 -24.52 -40.36
C GLU A 155 7.58 -24.35 -41.85
N ARG A 156 7.33 -23.14 -42.31
CA ARG A 156 6.95 -22.90 -43.72
C ARG A 156 8.12 -22.98 -44.69
N GLY A 157 9.38 -22.95 -44.26
CA GLY A 157 10.56 -23.01 -45.15
C GLY A 157 10.54 -21.99 -46.31
N ALA A 158 9.61 -21.07 -46.29
CA ALA A 158 9.17 -20.24 -47.39
C ALA A 158 9.57 -18.76 -47.26
N LEU A 159 10.13 -18.36 -46.12
CA LEU A 159 10.57 -16.96 -45.95
C LEU A 159 12.09 -16.86 -46.15
N THR A 160 12.49 -16.08 -47.13
CA THR A 160 13.88 -15.70 -47.27
C THR A 160 14.36 -15.06 -45.94
N ARG A 161 15.63 -15.27 -45.64
CA ARG A 161 16.27 -14.72 -44.41
C ARG A 161 16.01 -13.22 -44.24
N GLU A 162 15.81 -12.53 -45.35
CA GLU A 162 15.54 -11.08 -45.44
C GLU A 162 14.12 -10.73 -44.96
N GLU A 163 13.08 -11.43 -45.40
CA GLU A 163 11.70 -11.16 -44.99
C GLU A 163 11.43 -11.45 -43.52
N THR A 164 12.12 -12.45 -42.96
CA THR A 164 12.04 -12.78 -41.53
C THR A 164 12.71 -11.71 -40.67
N ALA A 165 13.85 -11.18 -41.12
CA ALA A 165 14.59 -10.11 -40.46
C ALA A 165 13.81 -8.78 -40.49
N GLU A 166 13.13 -8.48 -41.59
CA GLU A 166 12.32 -7.26 -41.74
C GLU A 166 11.09 -7.28 -40.85
N LYS A 167 10.36 -8.40 -40.77
CA LYS A 167 9.21 -8.57 -39.86
C LYS A 167 9.60 -8.52 -38.40
N LEU A 168 10.74 -9.10 -38.06
CA LEU A 168 11.28 -9.05 -36.68
C LEU A 168 11.70 -7.63 -36.31
N ALA A 169 12.36 -6.90 -37.19
CA ALA A 169 12.75 -5.52 -36.98
C ALA A 169 11.54 -4.59 -36.82
N ALA A 170 10.48 -4.79 -37.62
CA ALA A 170 9.23 -4.05 -37.52
C ALA A 170 8.54 -4.28 -36.15
N ALA A 171 8.45 -5.54 -35.69
CA ALA A 171 7.86 -5.89 -34.39
C ALA A 171 8.67 -5.31 -33.22
N GLN A 172 10.00 -5.34 -33.29
CA GLN A 172 10.89 -4.74 -32.30
C GLN A 172 10.75 -3.19 -32.28
N ALA A 173 10.62 -2.56 -33.45
CA ALA A 173 10.42 -1.12 -33.53
C ALA A 173 9.07 -0.67 -32.94
N GLU A 174 8.01 -1.49 -33.13
CA GLU A 174 6.71 -1.22 -32.52
C GLU A 174 6.75 -1.37 -31.00
N ALA A 175 7.39 -2.41 -30.48
CA ALA A 175 7.59 -2.60 -29.04
C ALA A 175 8.37 -1.43 -28.43
N ALA A 176 9.44 -0.98 -29.09
CA ALA A 176 10.24 0.16 -28.64
C ALA A 176 9.43 1.49 -28.63
N ARG A 177 8.57 1.71 -29.62
CA ARG A 177 7.69 2.89 -29.68
C ARG A 177 6.67 2.88 -28.53
N ARG A 178 6.04 1.74 -28.25
CA ARG A 178 5.11 1.60 -27.13
C ARG A 178 5.79 1.83 -25.78
N LEU A 179 7.00 1.30 -25.63
CA LEU A 179 7.81 1.52 -24.41
C LEU A 179 8.17 3.00 -24.22
N ALA A 180 8.58 3.68 -25.29
CA ALA A 180 8.91 5.11 -25.26
C ALA A 180 7.68 5.98 -24.91
N ALA A 181 6.52 5.67 -25.48
CA ALA A 181 5.27 6.39 -25.20
C ALA A 181 4.84 6.28 -23.74
N VAL A 182 4.92 5.07 -23.14
CA VAL A 182 4.57 4.87 -21.73
C VAL A 182 5.59 5.53 -20.81
N ARG A 183 6.87 5.51 -21.16
CA ARG A 183 7.91 6.21 -20.39
C ARG A 183 7.66 7.71 -20.38
N SER A 184 7.32 8.31 -21.54
CA SER A 184 6.99 9.73 -21.65
C SER A 184 5.76 10.10 -20.83
N ASP A 185 4.68 9.30 -20.86
CA ASP A 185 3.47 9.52 -20.05
C ASP A 185 3.78 9.42 -18.55
N ALA A 186 4.60 8.44 -18.15
CA ALA A 186 5.02 8.31 -16.76
C ALA A 186 5.87 9.49 -16.28
N GLU A 187 6.78 9.99 -17.09
CA GLU A 187 7.61 11.16 -16.77
C GLU A 187 6.76 12.44 -16.65
N GLU A 188 5.78 12.64 -17.54
CA GLU A 188 4.85 13.77 -17.49
C GLU A 188 3.96 13.75 -16.23
N ARG A 189 3.41 12.58 -15.87
CA ARG A 189 2.64 12.40 -14.63
C ARG A 189 3.46 12.65 -13.38
N LEU A 190 4.71 12.20 -13.36
CA LEU A 190 5.63 12.48 -12.24
C LEU A 190 5.99 13.96 -12.14
N ALA A 191 6.16 14.65 -13.27
CA ALA A 191 6.40 16.09 -13.29
C ALA A 191 5.19 16.88 -12.78
N THR A 192 3.98 16.49 -13.20
CA THR A 192 2.73 17.13 -12.74
C THR A 192 2.46 16.89 -11.26
N ALA A 193 2.86 15.73 -10.72
CA ALA A 193 2.72 15.42 -9.30
C ALA A 193 3.73 16.17 -8.39
N ARG A 194 4.79 16.74 -8.97
CA ARG A 194 5.81 17.53 -8.26
C ARG A 194 5.56 19.05 -8.29
N ALA A 195 4.66 19.50 -9.16
CA ALA A 195 4.22 20.91 -9.26
C ALA A 195 3.02 21.19 -8.35
#